data_6ec6d8206dc63bbaf0680cd3fee6f8b2
#
_entry.id   6ec6d8206dc63bbaf0680cd3fee6f8b2
#
_cell.length_a   1.000
_cell.length_b   1.000
_cell.length_c   1.000
_cell.angle_alpha   90.00
_cell.angle_beta   90.00
_cell.angle_gamma   90.00
#
_symmetry.space_group_name_H-M   'P 1'
#
loop_
_entity.id
_entity.type
_entity.pdbx_description
1 polymer ?
#
loop_
_entity_poly.entity_id
_entity_poly.type
_entity_poly.pdbx_seq_one_letter_code
_entity_poly.pdbx_strand_id
1 'polypeptide(L)'
;MAPITRKTHPLLKIINNSFIDLPTPSNISYWWNFGSLLGICLITQIITGLFLAVHYTADTQSAFSSVAHICRDVNHGWLMRNIHANGASFFFICIYLHIGRGLYYGSHMFKETWNIGVVLLLLVMATAFVGYVLPWGQMSFWGASVITNLLSAIPYVGSSLVEWVWGGFSVDKATLTRFFAFHFLLPFLIAGMSIIHLLFLHETGSNNPTGIPSNQDKVSFHPYFSYKDLLGFLLALLTLVLIALVVPNLLVDPENFIPANPLMAPPHIKPEWYFLFAYAILRSIPNKLGGVIALLMSILILMFIPMLHTSKQRSLMFRSTSQILFWLLVANTLILTWIGGMPVEPPFTEIGQVASVLYFLLFIILIPLIGLWENKLMKW
;
A
#
# COMPACT_ATOMS: atom_id res chain seq x y z
N MET A 1 -45.24 -9.37 17.17
CA MET A 1 -44.32 -9.40 15.99
C MET A 1 -43.18 -10.37 16.29
N ALA A 2 -42.89 -11.31 15.39
CA ALA A 2 -41.74 -12.17 15.55
C ALA A 2 -40.45 -11.30 15.56
N PRO A 3 -39.49 -11.54 16.45
CA PRO A 3 -38.28 -10.76 16.53
C PRO A 3 -37.49 -10.92 15.18
N ILE A 4 -37.00 -9.78 14.67
CA ILE A 4 -36.20 -9.78 13.43
C ILE A 4 -34.92 -10.55 13.70
N THR A 5 -34.79 -11.77 13.17
CA THR A 5 -33.71 -12.72 13.45
C THR A 5 -32.30 -12.10 13.30
N ARG A 6 -32.11 -11.19 12.31
CA ARG A 6 -30.80 -10.50 12.12
C ARG A 6 -30.39 -9.62 13.30
N LYS A 7 -31.35 -9.15 14.13
CA LYS A 7 -31.08 -8.27 15.29
C LYS A 7 -30.95 -9.05 16.60
N THR A 8 -31.41 -10.29 16.63
CA THR A 8 -31.45 -11.10 17.86
C THR A 8 -30.45 -12.24 17.88
N HIS A 9 -30.19 -12.87 16.72
CA HIS A 9 -29.20 -13.96 16.64
C HIS A 9 -27.77 -13.42 16.81
N PRO A 10 -26.92 -13.98 17.70
CA PRO A 10 -25.60 -13.41 18.05
C PRO A 10 -24.70 -13.15 16.84
N LEU A 11 -24.55 -14.09 15.92
CA LEU A 11 -23.70 -13.94 14.72
C LEU A 11 -24.32 -12.96 13.70
N LEU A 12 -25.63 -13.07 13.44
CA LEU A 12 -26.30 -12.19 12.49
C LEU A 12 -26.35 -10.74 12.98
N LYS A 13 -26.40 -10.54 14.29
CA LYS A 13 -26.34 -9.21 14.91
C LYS A 13 -25.00 -8.51 14.64
N ILE A 14 -23.88 -9.25 14.65
CA ILE A 14 -22.56 -8.69 14.29
C ILE A 14 -22.58 -8.18 12.85
N ILE A 15 -23.03 -9.00 11.91
CA ILE A 15 -23.13 -8.62 10.49
C ILE A 15 -24.09 -7.43 10.32
N ASN A 16 -25.26 -7.49 10.98
CA ASN A 16 -26.25 -6.42 10.92
C ASN A 16 -25.67 -5.07 11.38
N ASN A 17 -24.98 -5.06 12.51
CA ASN A 17 -24.44 -3.83 13.08
C ASN A 17 -23.22 -3.29 12.32
N SER A 18 -22.49 -4.15 11.58
CA SER A 18 -21.30 -3.76 10.84
C SER A 18 -21.57 -3.35 9.40
N PHE A 19 -22.66 -3.86 8.76
CA PHE A 19 -22.89 -3.68 7.32
C PHE A 19 -24.32 -3.30 6.93
N ILE A 20 -25.30 -3.38 7.84
CA ILE A 20 -26.68 -3.09 7.51
C ILE A 20 -27.16 -1.83 8.25
N ASP A 21 -27.31 -1.93 9.56
CA ASP A 21 -27.84 -0.84 10.39
C ASP A 21 -26.72 0.12 10.88
N LEU A 22 -25.49 0.02 10.37
CA LEU A 22 -24.36 0.88 10.73
C LEU A 22 -24.68 2.35 10.41
N PRO A 23 -24.70 3.25 11.42
CA PRO A 23 -24.95 4.66 11.17
C PRO A 23 -23.80 5.31 10.38
N THR A 24 -24.09 5.81 9.19
CA THR A 24 -23.10 6.33 8.24
C THR A 24 -23.47 7.75 7.85
N PRO A 25 -22.50 8.69 7.74
CA PRO A 25 -22.76 10.06 7.28
C PRO A 25 -23.38 10.05 5.88
N SER A 26 -24.45 10.83 5.69
CA SER A 26 -25.20 10.87 4.43
C SER A 26 -24.38 11.46 3.26
N ASN A 27 -23.38 12.29 3.55
CA ASN A 27 -22.62 13.12 2.59
C ASN A 27 -21.26 12.53 2.16
N ILE A 28 -20.95 11.26 2.48
CA ILE A 28 -19.69 10.65 2.03
C ILE A 28 -19.68 10.45 0.53
N SER A 29 -18.55 10.82 -0.10
CA SER A 29 -18.33 10.74 -1.55
C SER A 29 -17.72 9.39 -1.96
N TYR A 30 -17.42 9.22 -3.26
CA TYR A 30 -16.74 8.02 -3.77
C TYR A 30 -15.33 7.81 -3.17
N TRP A 31 -14.70 8.83 -2.62
CA TRP A 31 -13.42 8.69 -1.91
C TRP A 31 -13.50 7.76 -0.69
N TRP A 32 -14.69 7.54 -0.14
CA TRP A 32 -14.90 6.57 0.96
C TRP A 32 -15.00 5.12 0.49
N ASN A 33 -15.20 4.88 -0.80
CA ASN A 33 -15.21 3.53 -1.38
C ASN A 33 -13.83 2.85 -1.34
N PHE A 34 -12.73 3.60 -1.28
CA PHE A 34 -11.39 3.02 -1.33
C PHE A 34 -11.07 2.08 -0.16
N GLY A 35 -11.74 2.21 0.99
CA GLY A 35 -11.62 1.25 2.09
C GLY A 35 -12.22 -0.11 1.75
N SER A 36 -13.44 -0.15 1.24
CA SER A 36 -14.10 -1.39 0.81
C SER A 36 -13.45 -2.00 -0.44
N LEU A 37 -12.93 -1.16 -1.36
CA LEU A 37 -12.14 -1.61 -2.51
C LEU A 37 -10.85 -2.32 -2.07
N LEU A 38 -10.17 -1.87 -1.03
CA LEU A 38 -9.01 -2.56 -0.45
C LEU A 38 -9.38 -3.96 0.06
N GLY A 39 -10.57 -4.12 0.64
CA GLY A 39 -11.10 -5.42 1.02
C GLY A 39 -11.27 -6.36 -0.19
N ILE A 40 -11.83 -5.86 -1.30
CA ILE A 40 -11.97 -6.64 -2.55
C ILE A 40 -10.60 -6.95 -3.16
N CYS A 41 -9.65 -6.01 -3.15
CA CYS A 41 -8.28 -6.28 -3.58
C CYS A 41 -7.64 -7.39 -2.75
N LEU A 42 -7.76 -7.36 -1.42
CA LEU A 42 -7.22 -8.40 -0.55
C LEU A 42 -7.83 -9.77 -0.85
N ILE A 43 -9.16 -9.85 -0.98
CA ILE A 43 -9.86 -11.10 -1.32
C ILE A 43 -9.40 -11.63 -2.68
N THR A 44 -9.30 -10.76 -3.68
CA THR A 44 -8.84 -11.13 -5.02
C THR A 44 -7.40 -11.67 -4.98
N GLN A 45 -6.50 -11.01 -4.25
CA GLN A 45 -5.11 -11.44 -4.11
C GLN A 45 -5.00 -12.78 -3.36
N ILE A 46 -5.78 -13.00 -2.30
CA ILE A 46 -5.78 -14.28 -1.57
C ILE A 46 -6.31 -15.40 -2.48
N ILE A 47 -7.43 -15.20 -3.16
CA ILE A 47 -8.02 -16.24 -4.01
C ILE A 47 -7.08 -16.59 -5.16
N THR A 48 -6.61 -15.60 -5.91
CA THR A 48 -5.71 -15.85 -7.04
C THR A 48 -4.38 -16.44 -6.57
N GLY A 49 -3.84 -15.98 -5.42
CA GLY A 49 -2.61 -16.50 -4.82
C GLY A 49 -2.73 -17.96 -4.39
N LEU A 50 -3.85 -18.37 -3.82
CA LEU A 50 -4.11 -19.78 -3.46
C LEU A 50 -4.10 -20.69 -4.69
N PHE A 51 -4.75 -20.28 -5.79
CA PHE A 51 -4.73 -21.05 -7.04
C PHE A 51 -3.33 -21.09 -7.67
N LEU A 52 -2.56 -20.01 -7.60
CA LEU A 52 -1.17 -20.01 -8.07
C LEU A 52 -0.29 -20.92 -7.21
N ALA A 53 -0.47 -20.91 -5.89
CA ALA A 53 0.31 -21.74 -4.96
C ALA A 53 0.11 -23.24 -5.17
N VAL A 54 -1.03 -23.68 -5.70
CA VAL A 54 -1.30 -25.10 -6.03
C VAL A 54 -0.32 -25.65 -7.06
N HIS A 55 0.17 -24.78 -7.97
CA HIS A 55 1.03 -25.19 -9.10
C HIS A 55 2.46 -24.63 -9.00
N TYR A 56 2.72 -23.70 -8.09
CA TYR A 56 4.01 -23.05 -7.93
C TYR A 56 5.00 -23.93 -7.13
N THR A 57 6.27 -23.92 -7.52
CA THR A 57 7.35 -24.64 -6.82
C THR A 57 8.41 -23.64 -6.35
N ALA A 58 8.59 -23.52 -5.02
CA ALA A 58 9.58 -22.62 -4.40
C ALA A 58 11.00 -23.24 -4.41
N ASP A 59 11.58 -23.41 -5.59
CA ASP A 59 12.92 -23.93 -5.78
C ASP A 59 13.64 -23.17 -6.91
N THR A 60 14.90 -22.82 -6.73
CA THR A 60 15.66 -21.98 -7.66
C THR A 60 15.78 -22.56 -9.08
N GLN A 61 15.72 -23.88 -9.23
CA GLN A 61 15.77 -24.54 -10.53
C GLN A 61 14.41 -24.57 -11.24
N SER A 62 13.30 -24.57 -10.48
CA SER A 62 11.96 -24.79 -11.03
C SER A 62 10.98 -23.63 -10.82
N ALA A 63 11.29 -22.64 -10.00
CA ALA A 63 10.38 -21.53 -9.72
C ALA A 63 9.94 -20.79 -11.00
N PHE A 64 10.89 -20.35 -11.81
CA PHE A 64 10.61 -19.64 -13.06
C PHE A 64 9.82 -20.51 -14.04
N SER A 65 10.24 -21.76 -14.22
CA SER A 65 9.55 -22.72 -15.10
C SER A 65 8.16 -23.10 -14.58
N SER A 66 7.93 -23.16 -13.26
CA SER A 66 6.60 -23.41 -12.69
C SER A 66 5.63 -22.26 -12.97
N VAL A 67 6.09 -21.00 -12.91
CA VAL A 67 5.28 -19.84 -13.33
C VAL A 67 4.98 -19.88 -14.82
N ALA A 68 5.97 -20.25 -15.65
CA ALA A 68 5.78 -20.42 -17.09
C ALA A 68 4.77 -21.57 -17.38
N HIS A 69 4.85 -22.68 -16.66
CA HIS A 69 3.88 -23.79 -16.72
C HIS A 69 2.47 -23.33 -16.36
N ILE A 70 2.30 -22.57 -15.27
CA ILE A 70 1.01 -21.99 -14.89
C ILE A 70 0.42 -21.18 -16.04
N CYS A 71 1.23 -20.34 -16.69
CA CYS A 71 0.74 -19.47 -17.76
C CYS A 71 0.42 -20.22 -19.06
N ARG A 72 1.09 -21.34 -19.36
CA ARG A 72 0.96 -22.04 -20.64
C ARG A 72 0.06 -23.26 -20.57
N ASP A 73 0.17 -24.06 -19.50
CA ASP A 73 -0.36 -25.42 -19.48
C ASP A 73 -1.55 -25.58 -18.52
N VAL A 74 -1.62 -24.73 -17.45
CA VAL A 74 -2.73 -24.76 -16.50
C VAL A 74 -3.95 -24.01 -17.08
N ASN A 75 -5.12 -24.64 -17.04
CA ASN A 75 -6.34 -24.04 -17.55
C ASN A 75 -6.64 -22.69 -16.82
N HIS A 76 -6.75 -21.60 -17.57
CA HIS A 76 -6.89 -20.22 -17.07
C HIS A 76 -5.76 -19.74 -16.14
N GLY A 77 -4.65 -20.45 -16.03
CA GLY A 77 -3.52 -20.08 -15.16
C GLY A 77 -2.91 -18.74 -15.54
N TRP A 78 -2.79 -18.44 -16.85
CA TRP A 78 -2.36 -17.13 -17.34
C TRP A 78 -3.24 -15.99 -16.81
N LEU A 79 -4.56 -16.19 -16.74
CA LEU A 79 -5.49 -15.17 -16.24
C LEU A 79 -5.31 -14.97 -14.73
N MET A 80 -5.21 -16.04 -13.96
CA MET A 80 -4.96 -15.97 -12.51
C MET A 80 -3.64 -15.26 -12.21
N ARG A 81 -2.57 -15.58 -12.95
CA ARG A 81 -1.27 -14.91 -12.81
C ARG A 81 -1.36 -13.43 -13.15
N ASN A 82 -2.02 -13.05 -14.25
CA ASN A 82 -2.16 -11.68 -14.67
C ASN A 82 -3.03 -10.85 -13.71
N ILE A 83 -4.14 -11.41 -13.20
CA ILE A 83 -4.97 -10.74 -12.19
C ILE A 83 -4.17 -10.56 -10.89
N HIS A 84 -3.39 -11.55 -10.47
CA HIS A 84 -2.57 -11.46 -9.26
C HIS A 84 -1.50 -10.39 -9.37
N ALA A 85 -0.75 -10.36 -10.46
CA ALA A 85 0.31 -9.38 -10.70
C ALA A 85 -0.24 -7.94 -10.82
N ASN A 86 -1.26 -7.72 -11.64
CA ASN A 86 -1.87 -6.40 -11.80
C ASN A 86 -2.71 -6.00 -10.58
N GLY A 87 -3.30 -6.97 -9.88
CA GLY A 87 -4.04 -6.76 -8.65
C GLY A 87 -3.17 -6.18 -7.53
N ALA A 88 -1.87 -6.51 -7.47
CA ALA A 88 -0.93 -5.86 -6.56
C ALA A 88 -0.83 -4.34 -6.84
N SER A 89 -0.70 -3.95 -8.10
CA SER A 89 -0.71 -2.53 -8.50
C SER A 89 -2.03 -1.84 -8.15
N PHE A 90 -3.16 -2.49 -8.38
CA PHE A 90 -4.48 -1.99 -7.98
C PHE A 90 -4.60 -1.80 -6.48
N PHE A 91 -4.06 -2.73 -5.70
CA PHE A 91 -4.03 -2.63 -4.26
C PHE A 91 -3.29 -1.35 -3.81
N PHE A 92 -2.11 -1.08 -4.34
CA PHE A 92 -1.34 0.12 -4.00
C PHE A 92 -1.99 1.41 -4.49
N ILE A 93 -2.61 1.44 -5.68
CA ILE A 93 -3.41 2.58 -6.14
C ILE A 93 -4.51 2.88 -5.12
N CYS A 94 -5.28 1.87 -4.70
CA CYS A 94 -6.34 2.04 -3.72
C CYS A 94 -5.80 2.49 -2.35
N ILE A 95 -4.64 1.97 -1.89
CA ILE A 95 -3.99 2.38 -0.64
C ILE A 95 -3.60 3.86 -0.69
N TYR A 96 -2.94 4.31 -1.73
CA TYR A 96 -2.48 5.70 -1.84
C TYR A 96 -3.65 6.68 -1.92
N LEU A 97 -4.71 6.34 -2.64
CA LEU A 97 -5.94 7.13 -2.67
C LEU A 97 -6.67 7.13 -1.32
N HIS A 98 -6.67 6.00 -0.61
CA HIS A 98 -7.24 5.87 0.74
C HIS A 98 -6.47 6.73 1.76
N ILE A 99 -5.14 6.72 1.72
CA ILE A 99 -4.27 7.57 2.55
C ILE A 99 -4.48 9.05 2.19
N GLY A 100 -4.47 9.39 0.91
CA GLY A 100 -4.69 10.75 0.42
C GLY A 100 -6.04 11.32 0.88
N ARG A 101 -7.12 10.53 0.79
CA ARG A 101 -8.42 10.87 1.35
C ARG A 101 -8.34 11.15 2.85
N GLY A 102 -7.63 10.29 3.61
CA GLY A 102 -7.44 10.44 5.04
C GLY A 102 -6.69 11.72 5.42
N LEU A 103 -5.67 12.09 4.63
CA LEU A 103 -4.93 13.35 4.80
C LEU A 103 -5.78 14.57 4.43
N TYR A 104 -6.49 14.52 3.30
CA TYR A 104 -7.26 15.65 2.80
C TYR A 104 -8.48 15.99 3.67
N TYR A 105 -9.25 14.98 4.06
CA TYR A 105 -10.48 15.18 4.83
C TYR A 105 -10.28 15.04 6.34
N GLY A 106 -9.07 14.75 6.80
CA GLY A 106 -8.72 14.73 8.22
C GLY A 106 -9.09 13.44 8.96
N SER A 107 -9.31 12.31 8.26
CA SER A 107 -9.57 11.01 8.90
C SER A 107 -8.38 10.51 9.71
N HIS A 108 -7.16 11.01 9.44
CA HIS A 108 -5.95 10.72 10.22
C HIS A 108 -6.05 11.10 11.70
N MET A 109 -7.03 11.94 12.06
CA MET A 109 -7.29 12.30 13.45
C MET A 109 -7.92 11.16 14.28
N PHE A 110 -8.42 10.11 13.63
CA PHE A 110 -8.77 8.84 14.29
C PHE A 110 -7.50 8.00 14.48
N LYS A 111 -6.74 8.31 15.53
CA LYS A 111 -5.35 7.89 15.74
C LYS A 111 -5.16 6.38 15.67
N GLU A 112 -6.01 5.63 16.34
CA GLU A 112 -5.93 4.17 16.41
C GLU A 112 -6.19 3.57 15.02
N THR A 113 -7.27 3.98 14.37
CA THR A 113 -7.60 3.56 13.00
C THR A 113 -6.48 3.90 12.02
N TRP A 114 -5.97 5.13 12.09
CA TRP A 114 -4.90 5.60 11.23
C TRP A 114 -3.60 4.82 11.41
N ASN A 115 -3.15 4.63 12.65
CA ASN A 115 -1.89 3.95 12.94
C ASN A 115 -1.92 2.46 12.57
N ILE A 116 -3.05 1.77 12.80
CA ILE A 116 -3.22 0.40 12.29
C ILE A 116 -3.21 0.39 10.76
N GLY A 117 -3.75 1.41 10.11
CA GLY A 117 -3.64 1.59 8.65
C GLY A 117 -2.19 1.70 8.17
N VAL A 118 -1.32 2.41 8.89
CA VAL A 118 0.11 2.49 8.56
C VAL A 118 0.82 1.14 8.76
N VAL A 119 0.46 0.39 9.81
CA VAL A 119 0.96 -0.99 9.99
C VAL A 119 0.51 -1.89 8.84
N LEU A 120 -0.76 -1.77 8.41
CA LEU A 120 -1.26 -2.49 7.23
C LEU A 120 -0.50 -2.13 5.96
N LEU A 121 -0.16 -0.86 5.74
CA LEU A 121 0.67 -0.44 4.62
C LEU A 121 2.03 -1.16 4.64
N LEU A 122 2.72 -1.19 5.78
CA LEU A 122 4.01 -1.89 5.92
C LEU A 122 3.87 -3.40 5.65
N LEU A 123 2.80 -4.03 6.13
CA LEU A 123 2.54 -5.45 5.89
C LEU A 123 2.27 -5.74 4.41
N VAL A 124 1.49 -4.90 3.72
CA VAL A 124 1.24 -5.03 2.28
C VAL A 124 2.52 -4.80 1.49
N MET A 125 3.34 -3.81 1.86
CA MET A 125 4.65 -3.58 1.24
C MET A 125 5.57 -4.80 1.39
N ALA A 126 5.67 -5.36 2.60
CA ALA A 126 6.45 -6.58 2.84
C ALA A 126 5.91 -7.77 2.03
N THR A 127 4.59 -7.96 2.00
CA THR A 127 3.94 -9.03 1.24
C THR A 127 4.23 -8.90 -0.26
N ALA A 128 4.09 -7.71 -0.83
CA ALA A 128 4.35 -7.46 -2.24
C ALA A 128 5.83 -7.68 -2.59
N PHE A 129 6.75 -7.23 -1.74
CA PHE A 129 8.19 -7.43 -1.93
C PHE A 129 8.55 -8.91 -1.98
N VAL A 130 8.19 -9.68 -0.96
CA VAL A 130 8.52 -11.12 -0.94
C VAL A 130 7.81 -11.87 -2.07
N GLY A 131 6.60 -11.42 -2.49
CA GLY A 131 5.86 -12.00 -3.61
C GLY A 131 6.51 -11.75 -4.97
N TYR A 132 7.10 -10.56 -5.17
CA TYR A 132 7.80 -10.22 -6.40
C TYR A 132 9.06 -11.06 -6.62
N VAL A 133 9.64 -11.59 -5.55
CA VAL A 133 10.82 -12.48 -5.65
C VAL A 133 10.45 -13.87 -6.16
N LEU A 134 9.24 -14.35 -5.94
CA LEU A 134 8.82 -15.74 -6.20
C LEU A 134 8.94 -16.19 -7.66
N PRO A 135 8.67 -15.38 -8.69
CA PRO A 135 8.87 -15.81 -10.09
C PRO A 135 10.31 -16.16 -10.45
N TRP A 136 11.26 -15.72 -9.66
CA TRP A 136 12.70 -15.99 -9.84
C TRP A 136 13.22 -15.53 -11.21
N GLY A 137 12.73 -14.37 -11.65
CA GLY A 137 13.27 -13.64 -12.78
C GLY A 137 14.46 -12.76 -12.38
N GLN A 138 15.05 -12.06 -13.36
CA GLN A 138 16.20 -11.16 -13.12
C GLN A 138 15.89 -10.08 -12.07
N MET A 139 14.76 -9.41 -12.19
CA MET A 139 14.37 -8.38 -11.22
C MET A 139 13.97 -8.98 -9.86
N SER A 140 13.44 -10.18 -9.83
CA SER A 140 13.15 -10.92 -8.59
C SER A 140 14.43 -11.16 -7.77
N PHE A 141 15.45 -11.70 -8.40
CA PHE A 141 16.74 -12.06 -7.77
C PHE A 141 17.53 -10.81 -7.37
N TRP A 142 17.73 -9.89 -8.31
CA TRP A 142 18.56 -8.70 -8.07
C TRP A 142 17.86 -7.70 -7.17
N GLY A 143 16.53 -7.58 -7.26
CA GLY A 143 15.73 -6.79 -6.32
C GLY A 143 15.83 -7.32 -4.89
N ALA A 144 15.71 -8.64 -4.69
CA ALA A 144 15.92 -9.27 -3.39
C ALA A 144 17.34 -9.01 -2.87
N SER A 145 18.37 -9.20 -3.69
CA SER A 145 19.77 -9.01 -3.32
C SER A 145 20.06 -7.58 -2.86
N VAL A 146 19.57 -6.58 -3.59
CA VAL A 146 19.80 -5.15 -3.28
C VAL A 146 19.02 -4.75 -2.00
N ILE A 147 17.73 -5.04 -1.92
CA ILE A 147 16.88 -4.56 -0.83
C ILE A 147 17.24 -5.24 0.50
N THR A 148 17.47 -6.55 0.51
CA THR A 148 17.84 -7.24 1.74
C THR A 148 19.24 -6.86 2.21
N ASN A 149 20.17 -6.57 1.29
CA ASN A 149 21.50 -6.07 1.65
C ASN A 149 21.49 -4.66 2.26
N LEU A 150 20.38 -3.91 2.19
CA LEU A 150 20.27 -2.64 2.92
C LEU A 150 20.38 -2.84 4.45
N LEU A 151 19.98 -4.00 4.96
CA LEU A 151 20.13 -4.33 6.39
C LEU A 151 21.58 -4.32 6.85
N SER A 152 22.56 -4.57 5.97
CA SER A 152 23.99 -4.49 6.32
C SER A 152 24.46 -3.08 6.70
N ALA A 153 23.63 -2.04 6.48
CA ALA A 153 23.89 -0.69 6.96
C ALA A 153 23.76 -0.54 8.49
N ILE A 154 23.07 -1.48 9.15
CA ILE A 154 22.88 -1.46 10.61
C ILE A 154 24.22 -1.78 11.29
N PRO A 155 24.74 -0.89 12.13
CA PRO A 155 26.02 -1.13 12.79
C PRO A 155 26.02 -2.42 13.63
N TYR A 156 27.14 -3.09 13.67
CA TYR A 156 27.45 -4.31 14.43
C TYR A 156 26.68 -5.57 14.00
N VAL A 157 25.37 -5.51 13.78
CA VAL A 157 24.53 -6.69 13.53
C VAL A 157 24.10 -6.84 12.07
N GLY A 158 24.35 -5.84 11.23
CA GLY A 158 23.79 -5.75 9.88
C GLY A 158 24.15 -6.92 8.99
N SER A 159 25.43 -7.33 8.95
CA SER A 159 25.88 -8.46 8.12
C SER A 159 25.23 -9.77 8.57
N SER A 160 25.22 -10.04 9.88
CA SER A 160 24.57 -11.24 10.43
C SER A 160 23.05 -11.26 10.14
N LEU A 161 22.42 -10.08 10.15
CA LEU A 161 21.00 -9.94 9.82
C LEU A 161 20.73 -10.27 8.35
N VAL A 162 21.61 -9.82 7.45
CA VAL A 162 21.53 -10.14 6.02
C VAL A 162 21.66 -11.64 5.79
N GLU A 163 22.69 -12.28 6.37
CA GLU A 163 22.90 -13.73 6.27
C GLU A 163 21.72 -14.51 6.87
N TRP A 164 21.15 -14.04 7.97
CA TRP A 164 19.97 -14.65 8.57
C TRP A 164 18.75 -14.55 7.64
N VAL A 165 18.51 -13.42 6.99
CA VAL A 165 17.42 -13.25 6.02
C VAL A 165 17.65 -14.13 4.79
N TRP A 166 18.87 -14.17 4.26
CA TRP A 166 19.19 -15.02 3.12
C TRP A 166 19.15 -16.51 3.46
N GLY A 167 19.52 -16.88 4.69
CA GLY A 167 19.70 -18.27 5.12
C GLY A 167 20.98 -18.89 4.59
N GLY A 168 21.98 -18.06 4.29
CA GLY A 168 23.27 -18.39 3.74
C GLY A 168 24.04 -17.10 3.40
N PHE A 169 25.08 -17.25 2.59
CA PHE A 169 25.99 -16.14 2.23
C PHE A 169 25.53 -15.34 1.00
N SER A 170 24.46 -15.78 0.35
CA SER A 170 23.86 -15.13 -0.82
C SER A 170 22.35 -15.40 -0.89
N VAL A 171 21.64 -14.61 -1.72
CA VAL A 171 20.26 -14.90 -2.12
C VAL A 171 20.25 -16.20 -2.92
N ASP A 172 19.53 -17.24 -2.41
CA ASP A 172 19.49 -18.55 -3.02
C ASP A 172 18.21 -19.30 -2.58
N LYS A 173 18.16 -20.60 -2.74
CA LYS A 173 17.06 -21.52 -2.41
C LYS A 173 16.47 -21.26 -1.01
N ALA A 174 17.31 -21.10 0.01
CA ALA A 174 16.87 -20.80 1.37
C ALA A 174 16.10 -19.49 1.46
N THR A 175 16.52 -18.45 0.75
CA THR A 175 15.83 -17.17 0.65
C THR A 175 14.47 -17.32 -0.03
N LEU A 176 14.45 -18.00 -1.18
CA LEU A 176 13.22 -18.20 -1.95
C LEU A 176 12.16 -18.96 -1.16
N THR A 177 12.56 -20.05 -0.49
CA THR A 177 11.65 -20.87 0.34
C THR A 177 11.06 -20.05 1.49
N ARG A 178 11.86 -19.24 2.18
CA ARG A 178 11.38 -18.36 3.27
C ARG A 178 10.42 -17.31 2.76
N PHE A 179 10.73 -16.70 1.62
CA PHE A 179 9.89 -15.68 1.02
C PHE A 179 8.56 -16.25 0.54
N PHE A 180 8.54 -17.48 0.03
CA PHE A 180 7.29 -18.16 -0.27
C PHE A 180 6.45 -18.37 1.00
N ALA A 181 7.05 -18.86 2.09
CA ALA A 181 6.35 -19.05 3.35
C ALA A 181 5.78 -17.74 3.90
N PHE A 182 6.54 -16.64 3.89
CA PHE A 182 6.07 -15.33 4.33
C PHE A 182 5.00 -14.77 3.39
N HIS A 183 5.16 -14.88 2.08
CA HIS A 183 4.16 -14.41 1.12
C HIS A 183 2.83 -15.14 1.29
N PHE A 184 2.86 -16.42 1.62
CA PHE A 184 1.64 -17.20 1.90
C PHE A 184 0.99 -16.78 3.22
N LEU A 185 1.77 -16.53 4.27
CA LEU A 185 1.27 -16.23 5.62
C LEU A 185 0.79 -14.78 5.78
N LEU A 186 1.52 -13.80 5.26
CA LEU A 186 1.28 -12.38 5.50
C LEU A 186 -0.12 -11.90 5.08
N PRO A 187 -0.73 -12.34 3.97
CA PRO A 187 -2.10 -11.96 3.60
C PRO A 187 -3.14 -12.29 4.67
N PHE A 188 -2.99 -13.39 5.38
CA PHE A 188 -3.91 -13.76 6.49
C PHE A 188 -3.68 -12.86 7.72
N LEU A 189 -2.44 -12.48 7.98
CA LEU A 189 -2.14 -11.48 9.01
C LEU A 189 -2.74 -10.12 8.64
N ILE A 190 -2.63 -9.70 7.37
CA ILE A 190 -3.27 -8.48 6.84
C ILE A 190 -4.79 -8.55 7.03
N ALA A 191 -5.42 -9.69 6.73
CA ALA A 191 -6.85 -9.88 6.94
C ALA A 191 -7.24 -9.70 8.42
N GLY A 192 -6.49 -10.31 9.35
CA GLY A 192 -6.69 -10.13 10.79
C GLY A 192 -6.52 -8.68 11.24
N MET A 193 -5.45 -8.01 10.80
CA MET A 193 -5.19 -6.61 11.11
C MET A 193 -6.24 -5.67 10.48
N SER A 194 -6.80 -6.02 9.33
CA SER A 194 -7.89 -5.27 8.69
C SER A 194 -9.17 -5.31 9.54
N ILE A 195 -9.46 -6.43 10.20
CA ILE A 195 -10.57 -6.53 11.16
C ILE A 195 -10.33 -5.57 12.33
N ILE A 196 -9.12 -5.50 12.89
CA ILE A 196 -8.77 -4.57 13.97
C ILE A 196 -8.92 -3.12 13.50
N HIS A 197 -8.48 -2.79 12.28
CA HIS A 197 -8.66 -1.47 11.68
C HIS A 197 -10.15 -1.07 11.59
N LEU A 198 -11.01 -2.00 11.18
CA LEU A 198 -12.46 -1.80 11.12
C LEU A 198 -13.10 -1.69 12.49
N LEU A 199 -12.63 -2.43 13.50
CA LEU A 199 -13.13 -2.31 14.87
C LEU A 199 -12.92 -0.90 15.42
N PHE A 200 -11.73 -0.32 15.26
CA PHE A 200 -11.49 1.07 15.66
C PHE A 200 -12.29 2.08 14.84
N LEU A 201 -12.47 1.83 13.53
CA LEU A 201 -13.32 2.67 12.70
C LEU A 201 -14.79 2.65 13.15
N HIS A 202 -15.31 1.49 13.53
CA HIS A 202 -16.70 1.36 13.97
C HIS A 202 -16.95 1.99 15.34
N GLU A 203 -15.95 2.07 16.19
CA GLU A 203 -16.04 2.77 17.48
C GLU A 203 -16.28 4.28 17.30
N THR A 204 -15.54 4.91 16.39
CA THR A 204 -15.66 6.34 16.11
C THR A 204 -16.72 6.68 15.07
N GLY A 205 -17.05 5.73 14.19
CA GLY A 205 -17.78 5.94 12.96
C GLY A 205 -16.93 6.59 11.86
N SER A 206 -17.45 6.57 10.62
CA SER A 206 -16.76 7.18 9.48
C SER A 206 -16.73 8.70 9.58
N ASN A 207 -15.61 9.30 9.17
CA ASN A 207 -15.51 10.74 8.91
C ASN A 207 -16.34 11.11 7.67
N ASN A 208 -16.47 12.40 7.38
CA ASN A 208 -17.17 12.93 6.22
C ASN A 208 -16.36 14.08 5.56
N PRO A 209 -16.72 14.55 4.35
CA PRO A 209 -15.95 15.56 3.62
C PRO A 209 -15.76 16.87 4.37
N THR A 210 -16.70 17.28 5.20
CA THR A 210 -16.61 18.55 5.94
C THR A 210 -15.70 18.48 7.16
N GLY A 211 -15.44 17.26 7.69
CA GLY A 211 -14.70 17.06 8.93
C GLY A 211 -15.49 17.43 10.20
N ILE A 212 -16.73 17.87 10.05
CA ILE A 212 -17.64 18.22 11.16
C ILE A 212 -18.37 16.95 11.62
N PRO A 213 -18.60 16.74 12.94
CA PRO A 213 -19.37 15.60 13.43
C PRO A 213 -20.75 15.50 12.79
N SER A 214 -21.08 14.35 12.20
CA SER A 214 -22.32 14.12 11.45
C SER A 214 -23.41 13.42 12.25
N ASN A 215 -23.38 13.51 13.59
CA ASN A 215 -24.29 12.74 14.47
C ASN A 215 -25.78 13.01 14.22
N GLN A 216 -26.12 14.20 13.70
CA GLN A 216 -27.49 14.61 13.40
C GLN A 216 -27.94 14.24 11.98
N ASP A 217 -27.02 13.82 11.11
CA ASP A 217 -27.30 13.50 9.71
C ASP A 217 -26.60 12.20 9.30
N LYS A 218 -27.11 11.09 9.83
CA LYS A 218 -26.64 9.74 9.48
C LYS A 218 -27.80 8.92 8.92
N VAL A 219 -27.46 8.10 7.94
CA VAL A 219 -28.34 7.08 7.36
C VAL A 219 -27.77 5.69 7.63
N SER A 220 -28.61 4.64 7.53
CA SER A 220 -28.13 3.27 7.60
C SER A 220 -27.19 2.99 6.43
N PHE A 221 -26.14 2.21 6.65
CA PHE A 221 -25.21 1.82 5.59
C PHE A 221 -25.94 1.11 4.42
N HIS A 222 -26.77 0.13 4.74
CA HIS A 222 -27.63 -0.50 3.75
C HIS A 222 -29.00 0.20 3.70
N PRO A 223 -29.55 0.52 2.51
CA PRO A 223 -29.05 0.14 1.18
C PRO A 223 -28.06 1.13 0.53
N TYR A 224 -27.93 2.34 1.02
CA TYR A 224 -27.29 3.44 0.30
C TYR A 224 -25.82 3.15 -0.05
N PHE A 225 -25.02 2.83 0.96
CA PHE A 225 -23.58 2.61 0.75
C PHE A 225 -23.24 1.18 0.35
N SER A 226 -24.14 0.22 0.59
CA SER A 226 -24.02 -1.12 0.02
C SER A 226 -24.08 -1.09 -1.50
N TYR A 227 -25.02 -0.36 -2.09
CA TYR A 227 -25.12 -0.22 -3.55
C TYR A 227 -24.00 0.65 -4.12
N LYS A 228 -23.59 1.69 -3.40
CA LYS A 228 -22.46 2.53 -3.81
C LYS A 228 -21.15 1.74 -3.83
N ASP A 229 -20.90 0.91 -2.82
CA ASP A 229 -19.74 0.02 -2.78
C ASP A 229 -19.82 -1.04 -3.89
N LEU A 230 -20.99 -1.63 -4.14
CA LEU A 230 -21.16 -2.59 -5.22
C LEU A 230 -20.81 -1.99 -6.59
N LEU A 231 -21.22 -0.75 -6.86
CA LEU A 231 -20.84 -0.06 -8.09
C LEU A 231 -19.31 0.13 -8.17
N GLY A 232 -18.69 0.55 -7.04
CA GLY A 232 -17.23 0.66 -6.94
C GLY A 232 -16.52 -0.66 -7.22
N PHE A 233 -17.01 -1.78 -6.67
CA PHE A 233 -16.46 -3.13 -6.91
C PHE A 233 -16.55 -3.52 -8.38
N LEU A 234 -17.70 -3.31 -9.01
CA LEU A 234 -17.91 -3.63 -10.43
C LEU A 234 -16.95 -2.84 -11.34
N LEU A 235 -16.80 -1.54 -11.10
CA LEU A 235 -15.88 -0.69 -11.87
C LEU A 235 -14.41 -1.09 -11.66
N ALA A 236 -14.00 -1.33 -10.43
CA ALA A 236 -12.62 -1.72 -10.12
C ALA A 236 -12.27 -3.09 -10.70
N LEU A 237 -13.14 -4.10 -10.51
CA LEU A 237 -12.92 -5.44 -11.04
C LEU A 237 -12.95 -5.44 -12.58
N LEU A 238 -13.87 -4.70 -13.20
CA LEU A 238 -13.89 -4.54 -14.65
C LEU A 238 -12.58 -3.95 -15.16
N THR A 239 -12.09 -2.89 -14.53
CA THR A 239 -10.82 -2.25 -14.93
C THR A 239 -9.64 -3.20 -14.76
N LEU A 240 -9.56 -3.92 -13.62
CA LEU A 240 -8.51 -4.91 -13.39
C LEU A 240 -8.54 -6.03 -14.43
N VAL A 241 -9.71 -6.58 -14.73
CA VAL A 241 -9.88 -7.64 -15.74
C VAL A 241 -9.52 -7.12 -17.13
N LEU A 242 -9.93 -5.90 -17.49
CA LEU A 242 -9.56 -5.30 -18.78
C LEU A 242 -8.04 -5.14 -18.92
N ILE A 243 -7.34 -4.68 -17.88
CA ILE A 243 -5.87 -4.58 -17.90
C ILE A 243 -5.26 -5.98 -18.03
N ALA A 244 -5.72 -6.95 -17.23
CA ALA A 244 -5.22 -8.33 -17.27
C ALA A 244 -5.43 -9.03 -18.62
N LEU A 245 -6.46 -8.66 -19.39
CA LEU A 245 -6.77 -9.23 -20.70
C LEU A 245 -6.10 -8.49 -21.86
N VAL A 246 -6.06 -7.16 -21.83
CA VAL A 246 -5.66 -6.33 -22.99
C VAL A 246 -4.20 -5.91 -22.92
N VAL A 247 -3.72 -5.55 -21.74
CA VAL A 247 -2.35 -5.03 -21.54
C VAL A 247 -1.70 -5.57 -20.25
N PRO A 248 -1.61 -6.90 -20.09
CA PRO A 248 -1.23 -7.54 -18.83
C PRO A 248 0.16 -7.15 -18.31
N ASN A 249 1.05 -6.72 -19.19
CA ASN A 249 2.45 -6.40 -18.89
C ASN A 249 2.71 -4.89 -18.74
N LEU A 250 1.66 -4.04 -18.77
CA LEU A 250 1.80 -2.58 -18.72
C LEU A 250 2.57 -2.08 -17.48
N LEU A 251 2.35 -2.73 -16.35
CA LEU A 251 2.89 -2.32 -15.04
C LEU A 251 4.01 -3.25 -14.53
N VAL A 252 4.53 -4.13 -15.38
CA VAL A 252 5.55 -5.14 -15.01
C VAL A 252 6.87 -4.80 -15.69
N ASP A 253 7.98 -5.01 -15.00
CA ASP A 253 9.32 -4.83 -15.59
C ASP A 253 9.63 -5.98 -16.57
N PRO A 254 10.04 -5.68 -17.82
CA PRO A 254 10.31 -6.70 -18.82
C PRO A 254 11.49 -7.61 -18.47
N GLU A 255 12.49 -7.13 -17.73
CA GLU A 255 13.63 -7.95 -17.28
C GLU A 255 13.21 -9.11 -16.38
N ASN A 256 12.03 -9.04 -15.76
CA ASN A 256 11.52 -10.13 -14.91
C ASN A 256 10.92 -11.31 -15.70
N PHE A 257 10.85 -11.23 -17.03
CA PHE A 257 10.53 -12.35 -17.94
C PHE A 257 11.77 -13.15 -18.38
N ILE A 258 12.96 -12.78 -17.90
CA ILE A 258 14.23 -13.49 -18.12
C ILE A 258 14.53 -14.27 -16.83
N PRO A 259 14.90 -15.58 -16.90
CA PRO A 259 15.29 -16.35 -15.72
C PRO A 259 16.44 -15.67 -14.95
N ALA A 260 16.43 -15.76 -13.64
CA ALA A 260 17.47 -15.18 -12.79
C ALA A 260 18.86 -15.74 -13.14
N ASN A 261 19.81 -14.84 -13.40
CA ASN A 261 21.21 -15.14 -13.56
C ASN A 261 22.05 -14.40 -12.52
N PRO A 262 22.58 -15.11 -11.50
CA PRO A 262 23.39 -14.49 -10.44
C PRO A 262 24.70 -13.86 -10.91
N LEU A 263 25.16 -14.24 -12.11
CA LEU A 263 26.43 -13.75 -12.68
C LEU A 263 26.29 -12.52 -13.57
N MET A 264 25.04 -12.13 -13.92
CA MET A 264 24.78 -11.02 -14.82
C MET A 264 23.66 -10.12 -14.29
N ALA A 265 24.06 -8.98 -13.75
CA ALA A 265 23.08 -8.00 -13.25
C ALA A 265 22.40 -7.24 -14.41
N PRO A 266 21.10 -6.96 -14.32
CA PRO A 266 20.43 -6.06 -15.25
C PRO A 266 21.02 -4.63 -15.20
N PRO A 267 20.97 -3.87 -16.31
CA PRO A 267 21.50 -2.49 -16.34
C PRO A 267 20.86 -1.56 -15.31
N HIS A 268 19.56 -1.76 -15.02
CA HIS A 268 18.80 -0.94 -14.09
C HIS A 268 18.01 -1.81 -13.13
N ILE A 269 18.53 -1.99 -11.93
CA ILE A 269 17.81 -2.67 -10.84
C ILE A 269 16.94 -1.63 -10.14
N LYS A 270 15.62 -1.74 -10.28
CA LYS A 270 14.64 -0.86 -9.65
C LYS A 270 13.48 -1.69 -9.07
N PRO A 271 12.86 -1.26 -7.97
CA PRO A 271 11.64 -1.90 -7.47
C PRO A 271 10.44 -1.55 -8.35
N GLU A 272 9.31 -2.22 -8.09
CA GLU A 272 8.02 -1.89 -8.69
C GLU A 272 7.60 -0.45 -8.41
N TRP A 273 6.79 0.13 -9.31
CA TRP A 273 6.45 1.56 -9.32
C TRP A 273 5.93 2.09 -7.96
N TYR A 274 5.22 1.27 -7.21
CA TYR A 274 4.63 1.68 -5.93
C TYR A 274 5.66 1.83 -4.80
N PHE A 275 6.89 1.40 -4.98
CA PHE A 275 8.02 1.62 -4.05
C PHE A 275 8.98 2.72 -4.50
N LEU A 276 8.84 3.22 -5.74
CA LEU A 276 9.84 4.10 -6.34
C LEU A 276 10.02 5.43 -5.59
N PHE A 277 8.97 6.02 -5.00
CA PHE A 277 9.11 7.26 -4.24
C PHE A 277 10.04 7.09 -3.03
N ALA A 278 9.88 6.00 -2.28
CA ALA A 278 10.72 5.68 -1.12
C ALA A 278 12.13 5.28 -1.56
N TYR A 279 12.25 4.58 -2.70
CA TYR A 279 13.52 4.22 -3.31
C TYR A 279 14.29 5.47 -3.82
N ALA A 280 13.61 6.48 -4.35
CA ALA A 280 14.21 7.77 -4.69
C ALA A 280 14.80 8.46 -3.45
N ILE A 281 14.06 8.49 -2.35
CA ILE A 281 14.52 9.04 -1.07
C ILE A 281 15.76 8.29 -0.56
N LEU A 282 15.76 6.96 -0.61
CA LEU A 282 16.91 6.13 -0.26
C LEU A 282 18.17 6.56 -1.03
N ARG A 283 18.05 6.66 -2.37
CA ARG A 283 19.18 6.96 -3.26
C ARG A 283 19.67 8.40 -3.19
N SER A 284 18.82 9.32 -2.71
CA SER A 284 19.14 10.75 -2.60
C SER A 284 20.17 11.04 -1.51
N ILE A 285 20.39 10.13 -0.57
CA ILE A 285 21.31 10.30 0.55
C ILE A 285 22.59 9.51 0.28
N PRO A 286 23.77 10.14 0.22
CA PRO A 286 25.03 9.47 -0.14
C PRO A 286 25.57 8.54 0.95
N ASN A 287 24.93 8.47 2.11
CA ASN A 287 25.27 7.57 3.20
C ASN A 287 24.28 6.39 3.26
N LYS A 288 24.76 5.15 3.22
CA LYS A 288 23.90 3.94 3.18
C LYS A 288 22.96 3.86 4.37
N LEU A 289 23.44 4.07 5.61
CA LEU A 289 22.59 4.04 6.80
C LEU A 289 21.57 5.18 6.79
N GLY A 290 22.00 6.40 6.44
CA GLY A 290 21.11 7.55 6.32
C GLY A 290 20.00 7.32 5.30
N GLY A 291 20.35 6.75 4.15
CA GLY A 291 19.37 6.40 3.11
C GLY A 291 18.33 5.38 3.59
N VAL A 292 18.77 4.32 4.29
CA VAL A 292 17.88 3.29 4.86
C VAL A 292 16.95 3.88 5.90
N ILE A 293 17.46 4.74 6.79
CA ILE A 293 16.63 5.44 7.78
C ILE A 293 15.62 6.35 7.09
N ALA A 294 16.03 7.11 6.07
CA ALA A 294 15.13 8.00 5.35
C ALA A 294 14.03 7.22 4.58
N LEU A 295 14.37 6.09 3.95
CA LEU A 295 13.39 5.21 3.33
C LEU A 295 12.34 4.75 4.36
N LEU A 296 12.77 4.25 5.51
CA LEU A 296 11.86 3.79 6.56
C LEU A 296 11.02 4.95 7.09
N MET A 297 11.65 6.10 7.36
CA MET A 297 10.96 7.28 7.86
C MET A 297 10.00 7.89 6.84
N SER A 298 10.20 7.70 5.54
CA SER A 298 9.25 8.16 4.51
C SER A 298 7.86 7.49 4.66
N ILE A 299 7.80 6.31 5.23
CA ILE A 299 6.55 5.61 5.55
C ILE A 299 6.11 5.91 6.98
N LEU A 300 7.02 5.77 7.95
CA LEU A 300 6.71 5.93 9.37
C LEU A 300 6.27 7.34 9.75
N ILE A 301 6.63 8.36 8.96
CA ILE A 301 6.17 9.74 9.19
C ILE A 301 4.65 9.84 9.22
N LEU A 302 3.94 8.98 8.51
CA LEU A 302 2.49 8.93 8.52
C LEU A 302 1.91 8.66 9.92
N MET A 303 2.61 7.91 10.78
CA MET A 303 2.18 7.66 12.16
C MET A 303 2.21 8.94 13.02
N PHE A 304 3.04 9.90 12.66
CA PHE A 304 3.19 11.15 13.39
C PHE A 304 2.21 12.25 12.93
N ILE A 305 1.55 12.08 11.78
CA ILE A 305 0.62 13.07 11.22
C ILE A 305 -0.47 13.51 12.22
N PRO A 306 -1.11 12.63 12.99
CA PRO A 306 -2.09 13.05 14.01
C PRO A 306 -1.50 13.99 15.07
N MET A 307 -0.21 13.87 15.38
CA MET A 307 0.50 14.73 16.32
C MET A 307 0.95 16.06 15.69
N LEU A 308 1.21 16.05 14.39
CA LEU A 308 1.61 17.22 13.62
C LEU A 308 0.42 18.07 13.16
N HIS A 309 -0.81 17.60 13.38
CA HIS A 309 -2.02 18.35 13.03
C HIS A 309 -2.27 19.49 14.01
N THR A 310 -2.06 20.73 13.56
CA THR A 310 -2.14 21.92 14.41
C THR A 310 -3.41 22.75 14.17
N SER A 311 -4.14 22.50 13.07
CA SER A 311 -5.35 23.24 12.76
C SER A 311 -6.51 22.83 13.65
N LYS A 312 -7.35 23.81 14.04
CA LYS A 312 -8.63 23.54 14.71
C LYS A 312 -9.67 22.93 13.77
N GLN A 313 -9.49 23.09 12.48
CA GLN A 313 -10.35 22.51 11.45
C GLN A 313 -9.75 21.20 10.92
N ARG A 314 -10.51 20.12 11.01
CA ARG A 314 -10.05 18.78 10.65
C ARG A 314 -9.83 18.62 9.14
N SER A 315 -10.84 18.93 8.34
CA SER A 315 -10.81 18.79 6.88
C SER A 315 -10.11 19.97 6.20
N LEU A 316 -9.41 19.71 5.10
CA LEU A 316 -8.85 20.75 4.24
C LEU A 316 -9.91 21.43 3.37
N MET A 317 -11.15 20.92 3.33
CA MET A 317 -12.21 21.45 2.46
C MET A 317 -12.42 22.96 2.59
N PHE A 318 -12.19 23.52 3.78
CA PHE A 318 -12.33 24.96 4.07
C PHE A 318 -10.98 25.66 4.33
N ARG A 319 -9.86 25.02 3.95
CA ARG A 319 -8.49 25.47 4.24
C ARG A 319 -7.68 25.57 2.96
N SER A 320 -7.91 26.66 2.19
CA SER A 320 -7.38 26.83 0.84
C SER A 320 -5.85 26.75 0.77
N THR A 321 -5.13 27.34 1.73
CA THR A 321 -3.66 27.30 1.74
C THR A 321 -3.16 25.89 2.03
N SER A 322 -3.78 25.19 2.98
CA SER A 322 -3.46 23.79 3.24
C SER A 322 -3.76 22.88 2.05
N GLN A 323 -4.79 23.18 1.23
CA GLN A 323 -5.04 22.44 -0.02
C GLN A 323 -3.87 22.57 -0.99
N ILE A 324 -3.28 23.77 -1.14
CA ILE A 324 -2.10 23.96 -1.99
C ILE A 324 -0.94 23.09 -1.53
N LEU A 325 -0.67 23.04 -0.22
CA LEU A 325 0.40 22.20 0.32
C LEU A 325 0.11 20.70 0.13
N PHE A 326 -1.15 20.29 0.26
CA PHE A 326 -1.53 18.89 -0.01
C PHE A 326 -1.25 18.51 -1.47
N TRP A 327 -1.65 19.34 -2.43
CA TRP A 327 -1.41 19.07 -3.84
C TRP A 327 0.08 19.17 -4.21
N LEU A 328 0.83 20.05 -3.54
CA LEU A 328 2.29 20.08 -3.65
C LEU A 328 2.92 18.77 -3.14
N LEU A 329 2.42 18.22 -2.03
CA LEU A 329 2.86 16.91 -1.53
C LEU A 329 2.58 15.80 -2.54
N VAL A 330 1.37 15.78 -3.13
CA VAL A 330 1.01 14.81 -4.17
C VAL A 330 1.94 14.93 -5.38
N ALA A 331 2.13 16.14 -5.89
CA ALA A 331 3.02 16.40 -7.03
C ALA A 331 4.47 15.99 -6.72
N ASN A 332 4.97 16.31 -5.52
CA ASN A 332 6.31 15.95 -5.08
C ASN A 332 6.49 14.42 -4.97
N THR A 333 5.47 13.71 -4.46
CA THR A 333 5.50 12.24 -4.39
C THR A 333 5.51 11.60 -5.79
N LEU A 334 4.77 12.17 -6.75
CA LEU A 334 4.82 11.73 -8.16
C LEU A 334 6.19 12.00 -8.80
N ILE A 335 6.81 13.16 -8.51
CA ILE A 335 8.19 13.45 -8.94
C ILE A 335 9.16 12.42 -8.36
N LEU A 336 9.08 12.13 -7.06
CA LEU A 336 9.90 11.09 -6.42
C LEU A 336 9.67 9.71 -7.04
N THR A 337 8.43 9.35 -7.37
CA THR A 337 8.12 8.10 -8.07
C THR A 337 8.78 8.06 -9.44
N TRP A 338 8.71 9.12 -10.21
CA TRP A 338 9.38 9.24 -11.50
C TRP A 338 10.90 9.11 -11.36
N ILE A 339 11.52 9.90 -10.46
CA ILE A 339 12.96 9.88 -10.20
C ILE A 339 13.42 8.50 -9.70
N GLY A 340 12.62 7.78 -8.92
CA GLY A 340 12.93 6.43 -8.47
C GLY A 340 13.16 5.43 -9.61
N GLY A 341 12.53 5.67 -10.78
CA GLY A 341 12.71 4.88 -12.00
C GLY A 341 13.84 5.35 -12.92
N MET A 342 14.46 6.51 -12.65
CA MET A 342 15.50 7.08 -13.49
C MET A 342 16.91 6.62 -13.09
N PRO A 343 17.92 6.72 -13.99
CA PRO A 343 19.32 6.47 -13.68
C PRO A 343 19.84 7.38 -12.55
N VAL A 344 20.93 6.94 -11.87
CA VAL A 344 21.58 7.73 -10.80
C VAL A 344 22.65 8.64 -11.41
N GLU A 345 22.19 9.65 -12.12
CA GLU A 345 23.04 10.63 -12.81
C GLU A 345 22.37 12.00 -12.86
N PRO A 346 23.12 13.10 -13.06
CA PRO A 346 22.55 14.42 -13.28
C PRO A 346 21.62 14.44 -14.53
N PRO A 347 20.47 15.14 -14.48
CA PRO A 347 19.96 15.99 -13.37
C PRO A 347 19.09 15.24 -12.36
N PHE A 348 18.91 13.92 -12.49
CA PHE A 348 17.97 13.14 -11.68
C PHE A 348 18.37 13.05 -10.20
N THR A 349 19.69 13.03 -9.94
CA THR A 349 20.21 13.00 -8.56
C THR A 349 19.85 14.26 -7.79
N GLU A 350 20.05 15.42 -8.39
CA GLU A 350 19.76 16.73 -7.77
C GLU A 350 18.26 16.93 -7.57
N ILE A 351 17.45 16.59 -8.58
CA ILE A 351 15.99 16.63 -8.46
C ILE A 351 15.51 15.73 -7.32
N GLY A 352 16.07 14.51 -7.23
CA GLY A 352 15.75 13.56 -6.17
C GLY A 352 16.09 14.08 -4.77
N GLN A 353 17.26 14.73 -4.62
CA GLN A 353 17.69 15.34 -3.35
C GLN A 353 16.75 16.46 -2.91
N VAL A 354 16.44 17.40 -3.81
CA VAL A 354 15.52 18.50 -3.52
C VAL A 354 14.12 17.98 -3.19
N ALA A 355 13.60 17.04 -3.96
CA ALA A 355 12.29 16.46 -3.74
C ALA A 355 12.22 15.66 -2.43
N SER A 356 13.30 14.97 -2.05
CA SER A 356 13.39 14.25 -0.77
C SER A 356 13.38 15.18 0.42
N VAL A 357 14.13 16.28 0.38
CA VAL A 357 14.09 17.32 1.41
C VAL A 357 12.70 17.94 1.51
N LEU A 358 12.10 18.29 0.36
CA LEU A 358 10.75 18.87 0.30
C LEU A 358 9.69 17.92 0.87
N TYR A 359 9.81 16.61 0.66
CA TYR A 359 8.90 15.60 1.22
C TYR A 359 8.81 15.69 2.75
N PHE A 360 9.94 15.66 3.43
CA PHE A 360 9.98 15.76 4.89
C PHE A 360 9.63 17.17 5.39
N LEU A 361 10.08 18.22 4.69
CA LEU A 361 9.77 19.61 5.01
C LEU A 361 8.25 19.87 5.00
N LEU A 362 7.54 19.31 4.00
CA LEU A 362 6.09 19.45 3.91
C LEU A 362 5.40 18.85 5.13
N PHE A 363 5.72 17.63 5.51
CA PHE A 363 5.07 16.96 6.64
C PHE A 363 5.43 17.58 8.00
N ILE A 364 6.73 17.83 8.24
CA ILE A 364 7.23 18.18 9.58
C ILE A 364 7.07 19.67 9.88
N ILE A 365 7.17 20.52 8.86
CA ILE A 365 7.27 21.98 9.07
C ILE A 365 6.12 22.71 8.38
N LEU A 366 5.95 22.57 7.06
CA LEU A 366 5.07 23.47 6.31
C LEU A 366 3.59 23.24 6.64
N ILE A 367 3.13 22.00 6.66
CA ILE A 367 1.72 21.67 6.98
C ILE A 367 1.36 22.12 8.41
N PRO A 368 2.17 21.82 9.47
CA PRO A 368 1.91 22.32 10.82
C PRO A 368 1.92 23.86 10.92
N LEU A 369 2.89 24.52 10.30
CA LEU A 369 2.97 26.01 10.35
C LEU A 369 1.76 26.67 9.69
N ILE A 370 1.35 26.16 8.52
CA ILE A 370 0.16 26.69 7.85
C ILE A 370 -1.10 26.47 8.66
N GLY A 371 -1.22 25.31 9.35
CA GLY A 371 -2.34 25.08 10.26
C GLY A 371 -2.43 26.11 11.38
N LEU A 372 -1.30 26.46 12.00
CA LEU A 372 -1.24 27.54 13.00
C LEU A 372 -1.57 28.90 12.40
N TRP A 373 -1.07 29.20 11.21
CA TRP A 373 -1.33 30.46 10.52
C TRP A 373 -2.80 30.63 10.14
N GLU A 374 -3.43 29.59 9.59
CA GLU A 374 -4.86 29.58 9.28
C GLU A 374 -5.74 29.79 10.52
N ASN A 375 -5.37 29.19 11.68
CA ASN A 375 -6.07 29.44 12.94
C ASN A 375 -6.04 30.92 13.33
N LYS A 376 -4.89 31.62 13.14
CA LYS A 376 -4.77 33.06 13.41
C LYS A 376 -5.63 33.90 12.47
N LEU A 377 -5.66 33.54 11.18
CA LEU A 377 -6.50 34.25 10.18
C LEU A 377 -7.98 34.13 10.52
N MET A 378 -8.43 32.99 10.99
CA MET A 378 -9.82 32.74 11.39
C MET A 378 -10.14 33.25 12.80
N LYS A 379 -9.18 33.88 13.47
CA LYS A 379 -9.31 34.34 14.87
C LYS A 379 -9.74 33.25 15.86
N TRP A 380 -9.22 32.06 15.66
CA TRP A 380 -9.45 30.90 16.51
C TRP A 380 -8.37 30.68 17.57
#